data_6554c816e7a8e371661baacbb98d3801
#
_entry.id   6554c816e7a8e371661baacbb98d3801
#
_cell.length_a   1.000
_cell.length_b   1.000
_cell.length_c   1.000
_cell.angle_alpha   90.00
_cell.angle_beta   90.00
_cell.angle_gamma   90.00
#
_symmetry.space_group_name_H-M   'P 1'
#
loop_
_entity.id
_entity.type
_entity.pdbx_description
1 polymer ?
#
loop_
_entity_poly.entity_id
_entity_poly.type
_entity_poly.pdbx_seq_one_letter_code
_entity_poly.pdbx_strand_id
1 'polypeptide(L)'
;RNPTAQVLQTMEEDFLIDCGEGTQMQLSKYKIKRSRITHIFISHLHGDHYFGLIGLLTSMSLLNRFQDLHIHAPAPLEQLIKLQLDFASSQLTYKLYFHTLNDKGLIVDTNKITVESFKVKHRIDCWGFIFREKKNPRKIDAERARIYEVPAAFYNNLQQGEDYVNKKGTIVPNEEVTTTAPKPKSYAYCADTIYDEGLAEKVNGVDLLYHETTYLKDLHERAAARYHSTSIQAAAIAKKAKVKKLLIGHFSSKYETLTGFLEEAKEVFENTEIAREGVCFKI
;
A
#
# COMPACT_ATOMS: atom_id res chain seq x y z
N ARG A 1 21.27 1.57 -4.93
CA ARG A 1 19.83 1.43 -4.63
C ARG A 1 19.68 0.57 -3.37
N ASN A 2 18.74 0.94 -2.52
CA ASN A 2 18.47 0.20 -1.28
C ASN A 2 17.53 -0.98 -1.53
N PRO A 3 17.54 -2.01 -0.65
CA PRO A 3 16.53 -3.06 -0.63
C PRO A 3 15.10 -2.54 -0.49
N THR A 4 14.13 -3.39 -0.77
CA THR A 4 12.73 -3.01 -0.95
C THR A 4 12.07 -2.57 0.36
N ALA A 5 11.52 -1.37 0.38
CA ALA A 5 10.64 -0.87 1.43
C ALA A 5 9.81 0.31 0.90
N GLN A 6 8.52 0.31 1.17
CA GLN A 6 7.63 1.41 0.83
C GLN A 6 6.77 1.80 2.02
N VAL A 7 6.48 3.09 2.19
CA VAL A 7 5.56 3.58 3.21
C VAL A 7 4.36 4.22 2.55
N LEU A 8 3.19 3.62 2.74
CA LEU A 8 1.93 4.23 2.38
C LEU A 8 1.46 5.11 3.54
N GLN A 9 1.45 6.42 3.32
CA GLN A 9 1.05 7.39 4.33
C GLN A 9 -0.41 7.81 4.15
N THR A 10 -1.16 7.75 5.23
CA THR A 10 -2.54 8.22 5.28
C THR A 10 -2.71 9.33 6.32
N MET A 11 -3.91 9.88 6.46
CA MET A 11 -4.16 10.90 7.48
C MET A 11 -4.04 10.34 8.92
N GLU A 12 -4.48 9.10 9.14
CA GLU A 12 -4.58 8.53 10.49
C GLU A 12 -3.35 7.70 10.85
N GLU A 13 -2.84 6.88 9.94
CA GLU A 13 -1.78 5.90 10.18
C GLU A 13 -0.92 5.69 8.93
N ASP A 14 0.21 5.06 9.11
CA ASP A 14 1.12 4.70 8.03
C ASP A 14 1.28 3.17 7.96
N PHE A 15 1.42 2.66 6.75
CA PHE A 15 1.62 1.24 6.46
C PHE A 15 3.00 1.04 5.83
N LEU A 16 3.79 0.10 6.36
CA LEU A 16 5.07 -0.28 5.77
C LEU A 16 4.87 -1.54 4.92
N ILE A 17 5.33 -1.52 3.68
CA ILE A 17 5.28 -2.64 2.75
C ILE A 17 6.71 -3.05 2.44
N ASP A 18 7.06 -4.27 2.80
CA ASP A 18 8.39 -4.82 2.88
C ASP A 18 9.34 -4.02 3.80
N CYS A 19 10.39 -4.66 4.25
CA CYS A 19 11.36 -4.10 5.18
C CYS A 19 12.74 -4.68 4.90
N GLY A 20 13.29 -4.36 3.75
CA GLY A 20 14.64 -4.76 3.37
C GLY A 20 15.71 -4.14 4.26
N GLU A 21 16.95 -4.60 4.11
CA GLU A 21 18.07 -4.13 4.90
C GLU A 21 18.23 -2.61 4.86
N GLY A 22 18.50 -1.98 6.00
CA GLY A 22 18.68 -0.54 6.12
C GLY A 22 17.40 0.29 6.15
N THR A 23 16.20 -0.30 6.08
CA THR A 23 14.91 0.42 6.10
C THR A 23 14.82 1.39 7.28
N GLN A 24 15.24 1.00 8.50
CA GLN A 24 15.22 1.89 9.68
C GLN A 24 16.06 3.16 9.49
N MET A 25 17.18 3.06 8.76
CA MET A 25 18.06 4.19 8.47
C MET A 25 17.42 5.11 7.43
N GLN A 26 16.78 4.54 6.40
CA GLN A 26 16.08 5.29 5.37
C GLN A 26 14.86 6.03 5.94
N LEU A 27 14.09 5.40 6.83
CA LEU A 27 12.98 6.06 7.54
C LEU A 27 13.48 7.31 8.31
N SER A 28 14.63 7.21 8.96
CA SER A 28 15.25 8.36 9.65
C SER A 28 15.73 9.44 8.68
N LYS A 29 16.42 9.04 7.61
CA LYS A 29 16.94 9.95 6.57
C LYS A 29 15.83 10.77 5.93
N TYR A 30 14.69 10.13 5.60
CA TYR A 30 13.55 10.78 4.98
C TYR A 30 12.52 11.33 5.97
N LYS A 31 12.87 11.36 7.28
CA LYS A 31 12.02 11.92 8.36
C LYS A 31 10.63 11.28 8.46
N ILE A 32 10.52 10.01 8.12
CA ILE A 32 9.27 9.25 8.25
C ILE A 32 9.12 8.82 9.71
N LYS A 33 7.97 9.15 10.30
CA LYS A 33 7.68 8.89 11.72
C LYS A 33 7.34 7.42 11.93
N ARG A 34 8.28 6.65 12.51
CA ARG A 34 8.09 5.22 12.84
C ARG A 34 6.91 4.96 13.76
N SER A 35 6.56 5.92 14.64
CA SER A 35 5.41 5.80 15.54
C SER A 35 4.06 5.77 14.82
N ARG A 36 3.97 6.26 13.59
CA ARG A 36 2.77 6.22 12.78
C ARG A 36 2.54 4.88 12.07
N ILE A 37 3.58 4.05 11.94
CA ILE A 37 3.49 2.73 11.31
C ILE A 37 2.75 1.79 12.27
N THR A 38 1.55 1.36 11.89
CA THR A 38 0.69 0.46 12.66
C THR A 38 0.71 -0.96 12.12
N HIS A 39 0.93 -1.11 10.83
CA HIS A 39 0.98 -2.39 10.13
C HIS A 39 2.21 -2.49 9.24
N ILE A 40 2.84 -3.66 9.23
CA ILE A 40 3.93 -4.04 8.31
C ILE A 40 3.46 -5.24 7.49
N PHE A 41 3.62 -5.16 6.18
CA PHE A 41 3.26 -6.21 5.23
C PHE A 41 4.54 -6.73 4.58
N ILE A 42 4.86 -8.00 4.78
CA ILE A 42 6.01 -8.64 4.16
C ILE A 42 5.51 -9.55 3.04
N SER A 43 5.89 -9.20 1.82
CA SER A 43 5.42 -9.88 0.62
C SER A 43 5.94 -11.32 0.54
N HIS A 44 7.21 -11.54 0.81
CA HIS A 44 7.87 -12.83 0.82
C HIS A 44 9.20 -12.81 1.59
N LEU A 45 9.84 -13.98 1.73
CA LEU A 45 11.00 -14.14 2.60
C LEU A 45 12.34 -14.16 1.86
N HIS A 46 12.51 -13.42 0.75
CA HIS A 46 13.82 -13.07 0.25
C HIS A 46 14.41 -11.92 1.09
N GLY A 47 15.72 -11.94 1.30
CA GLY A 47 16.39 -11.07 2.26
C GLY A 47 16.20 -9.57 2.01
N ASP A 48 16.18 -9.16 0.74
CA ASP A 48 15.97 -7.78 0.32
C ASP A 48 14.53 -7.26 0.59
N HIS A 49 13.62 -8.13 1.08
CA HIS A 49 12.26 -7.76 1.46
C HIS A 49 12.01 -7.78 2.97
N TYR A 50 12.85 -8.43 3.80
CA TYR A 50 12.57 -8.48 5.25
C TYR A 50 13.78 -8.42 6.19
N PHE A 51 15.03 -8.49 5.72
CA PHE A 51 16.20 -8.52 6.60
C PHE A 51 16.36 -7.28 7.47
N GLY A 52 15.75 -6.16 7.11
CA GLY A 52 15.72 -4.95 7.94
C GLY A 52 14.71 -5.00 9.09
N LEU A 53 13.82 -6.00 9.10
CA LEU A 53 12.68 -6.02 10.02
C LEU A 53 13.11 -6.11 11.48
N ILE A 54 13.99 -7.03 11.85
CA ILE A 54 14.45 -7.19 13.23
C ILE A 54 15.11 -5.92 13.77
N GLY A 55 15.94 -5.27 12.96
CA GLY A 55 16.58 -4.00 13.29
C GLY A 55 15.58 -2.86 13.46
N LEU A 56 14.53 -2.83 12.65
CA LEU A 56 13.45 -1.85 12.79
C LEU A 56 12.66 -2.08 14.08
N LEU A 57 12.27 -3.32 14.39
CA LEU A 57 11.48 -3.67 15.58
C LEU A 57 12.23 -3.32 16.87
N THR A 58 13.51 -3.68 16.97
CA THR A 58 14.35 -3.36 18.14
C THR A 58 14.58 -1.85 18.25
N SER A 59 14.79 -1.15 17.14
CA SER A 59 14.92 0.32 17.15
C SER A 59 13.64 1.02 17.58
N MET A 60 12.48 0.53 17.19
CA MET A 60 11.18 1.07 17.66
C MET A 60 11.02 0.92 19.17
N SER A 61 11.46 -0.21 19.74
CA SER A 61 11.47 -0.45 21.18
C SER A 61 12.44 0.50 21.91
N LEU A 62 13.67 0.63 21.43
CA LEU A 62 14.67 1.54 22.01
C LEU A 62 14.22 3.01 21.96
N LEU A 63 13.34 3.36 21.04
CA LEU A 63 12.76 4.71 20.89
C LEU A 63 11.41 4.85 21.61
N ASN A 64 11.15 3.99 22.59
CA ASN A 64 9.96 4.03 23.46
C ASN A 64 8.62 3.94 22.69
N ARG A 65 8.54 3.03 21.72
CA ARG A 65 7.24 2.67 21.17
C ARG A 65 6.44 1.87 22.22
N PHE A 66 5.19 2.21 22.44
CA PHE A 66 4.26 1.47 23.29
C PHE A 66 3.02 0.99 22.54
N GLN A 67 2.78 1.54 21.34
CA GLN A 67 1.65 1.13 20.51
C GLN A 67 1.91 -0.24 19.88
N ASP A 68 0.91 -1.07 19.90
CA ASP A 68 0.91 -2.38 19.26
C ASP A 68 1.31 -2.29 17.77
N LEU A 69 1.90 -3.36 17.25
CA LEU A 69 2.33 -3.44 15.86
C LEU A 69 1.85 -4.76 15.25
N HIS A 70 1.22 -4.66 14.10
CA HIS A 70 0.69 -5.80 13.36
C HIS A 70 1.62 -6.14 12.19
N ILE A 71 2.01 -7.41 12.03
CA ILE A 71 2.86 -7.90 10.94
C ILE A 71 2.08 -8.94 10.15
N HIS A 72 1.80 -8.62 8.89
CA HIS A 72 1.17 -9.53 7.92
C HIS A 72 2.26 -10.13 7.04
N ALA A 73 2.47 -11.45 7.15
CA ALA A 73 3.64 -12.10 6.53
C ALA A 73 3.41 -13.58 6.25
N PRO A 74 4.25 -14.23 5.44
CA PRO A 74 4.31 -15.68 5.34
C PRO A 74 4.57 -16.33 6.71
N ALA A 75 3.94 -17.49 6.96
CA ALA A 75 3.96 -18.18 8.27
C ALA A 75 5.34 -18.31 8.94
N PRO A 76 6.46 -18.64 8.24
CA PRO A 76 7.76 -18.82 8.88
C PRO A 76 8.33 -17.56 9.53
N LEU A 77 7.88 -16.36 9.15
CA LEU A 77 8.48 -15.11 9.64
C LEU A 77 8.29 -14.93 11.14
N GLU A 78 7.15 -15.27 11.69
CA GLU A 78 6.89 -15.17 13.13
C GLU A 78 7.92 -15.93 13.93
N GLN A 79 8.19 -17.19 13.56
CA GLN A 79 9.16 -18.03 14.24
C GLN A 79 10.58 -17.47 14.13
N LEU A 80 10.96 -16.97 12.94
CA LEU A 80 12.28 -16.36 12.71
C LEU A 80 12.50 -15.13 13.62
N ILE A 81 11.52 -14.23 13.69
CA ILE A 81 11.62 -13.02 14.51
C ILE A 81 11.64 -13.36 16.00
N LYS A 82 10.78 -14.27 16.47
CA LYS A 82 10.78 -14.71 17.86
C LYS A 82 12.14 -15.31 18.25
N LEU A 83 12.67 -16.20 17.43
CA LEU A 83 13.98 -16.82 17.68
C LEU A 83 15.09 -15.78 17.82
N GLN A 84 15.14 -14.77 16.94
CA GLN A 84 16.13 -13.70 16.99
C GLN A 84 15.99 -12.83 18.24
N LEU A 85 14.77 -12.51 18.67
CA LEU A 85 14.54 -11.75 19.90
C LEU A 85 14.92 -12.55 21.14
N ASP A 86 14.60 -13.84 21.18
CA ASP A 86 14.93 -14.73 22.29
C ASP A 86 16.44 -14.90 22.46
N PHE A 87 17.18 -15.16 21.40
CA PHE A 87 18.64 -15.26 21.45
C PHE A 87 19.33 -13.94 21.85
N ALA A 88 18.76 -12.81 21.46
CA ALA A 88 19.26 -11.51 21.86
C ALA A 88 18.82 -11.09 23.27
N SER A 89 18.01 -11.91 23.97
CA SER A 89 17.34 -11.54 25.24
C SER A 89 16.62 -10.20 25.16
N SER A 90 16.11 -9.86 23.98
CA SER A 90 15.49 -8.57 23.68
C SER A 90 13.99 -8.60 23.97
N GLN A 91 13.56 -7.84 24.96
CA GLN A 91 12.15 -7.60 25.24
C GLN A 91 11.70 -6.31 24.55
N LEU A 92 10.64 -6.39 23.77
CA LEU A 92 10.04 -5.21 23.14
C LEU A 92 9.13 -4.49 24.14
N THR A 93 9.09 -3.18 24.06
CA THR A 93 8.23 -2.32 24.91
C THR A 93 6.76 -2.31 24.46
N TYR A 94 6.43 -3.03 23.37
CA TYR A 94 5.11 -3.09 22.74
C TYR A 94 4.78 -4.51 22.28
N LYS A 95 3.51 -4.79 22.01
CA LYS A 95 3.08 -6.09 21.53
C LYS A 95 3.21 -6.20 20.01
N LEU A 96 3.70 -7.36 19.56
CA LEU A 96 3.69 -7.77 18.15
C LEU A 96 2.56 -8.77 17.92
N TYR A 97 1.75 -8.50 16.91
CA TYR A 97 0.73 -9.42 16.43
C TYR A 97 1.11 -9.89 15.03
N PHE A 98 1.32 -11.19 14.88
CA PHE A 98 1.59 -11.80 13.59
C PHE A 98 0.31 -12.34 12.97
N HIS A 99 0.09 -11.99 11.71
CA HIS A 99 -1.03 -12.41 10.89
C HIS A 99 -0.47 -13.15 9.68
N THR A 100 -0.66 -14.45 9.65
CA THR A 100 -0.21 -15.28 8.53
C THR A 100 -1.01 -14.95 7.28
N LEU A 101 -0.30 -14.61 6.20
CA LEU A 101 -0.89 -14.42 4.88
C LEU A 101 -1.42 -15.76 4.35
N ASN A 102 -2.62 -15.72 3.82
CA ASN A 102 -3.30 -16.83 3.18
C ASN A 102 -4.15 -16.33 2.00
N ASP A 103 -4.90 -17.19 1.36
CA ASP A 103 -5.67 -16.86 0.17
C ASP A 103 -7.03 -16.16 0.46
N LYS A 104 -7.25 -15.67 1.70
CA LYS A 104 -8.55 -15.10 2.12
C LYS A 104 -8.83 -13.66 1.64
N GLY A 105 -7.90 -13.02 0.94
CA GLY A 105 -8.10 -11.68 0.40
C GLY A 105 -8.03 -10.57 1.47
N LEU A 106 -9.14 -10.24 2.12
CA LEU A 106 -9.19 -9.16 3.12
C LEU A 106 -8.39 -9.51 4.39
N ILE A 107 -7.35 -8.71 4.69
CA ILE A 107 -6.43 -8.93 5.82
C ILE A 107 -6.42 -7.79 6.82
N VAL A 108 -6.86 -6.58 6.43
CA VAL A 108 -7.04 -5.44 7.33
C VAL A 108 -8.34 -4.73 6.97
N ASP A 109 -9.09 -4.38 7.99
CA ASP A 109 -10.34 -3.62 7.86
C ASP A 109 -10.44 -2.57 8.98
N THR A 110 -9.90 -1.37 8.72
CA THR A 110 -10.00 -0.22 9.64
C THR A 110 -11.22 0.65 9.29
N ASN A 111 -11.44 1.70 10.07
CA ASN A 111 -12.53 2.66 9.78
C ASN A 111 -12.34 3.39 8.43
N LYS A 112 -11.10 3.50 7.93
CA LYS A 112 -10.77 4.31 6.75
C LYS A 112 -10.22 3.51 5.58
N ILE A 113 -9.59 2.38 5.84
CA ILE A 113 -8.84 1.61 4.83
C ILE A 113 -9.15 0.13 4.97
N THR A 114 -9.29 -0.53 3.83
CA THR A 114 -9.21 -1.98 3.73
C THR A 114 -7.91 -2.36 3.04
N VAL A 115 -7.32 -3.49 3.47
CA VAL A 115 -6.17 -4.09 2.78
C VAL A 115 -6.51 -5.53 2.42
N GLU A 116 -6.32 -5.85 1.15
CA GLU A 116 -6.46 -7.18 0.61
C GLU A 116 -5.08 -7.72 0.20
N SER A 117 -4.84 -9.01 0.43
CA SER A 117 -3.67 -9.71 -0.11
C SER A 117 -4.07 -10.58 -1.31
N PHE A 118 -3.15 -10.75 -2.24
CA PHE A 118 -3.31 -11.67 -3.37
C PHE A 118 -2.00 -12.35 -3.70
N LYS A 119 -2.05 -13.62 -4.06
CA LYS A 119 -0.85 -14.35 -4.50
C LYS A 119 -0.34 -13.88 -5.85
N VAL A 120 0.98 -13.79 -5.95
CA VAL A 120 1.74 -13.61 -7.17
C VAL A 120 2.61 -14.84 -7.44
N LYS A 121 3.11 -15.00 -8.66
CA LYS A 121 3.87 -16.18 -9.07
C LYS A 121 5.36 -15.93 -8.94
N HIS A 122 5.94 -16.38 -7.84
CA HIS A 122 7.38 -16.30 -7.58
C HIS A 122 7.94 -17.67 -7.18
N ARG A 123 9.27 -17.77 -6.96
CA ARG A 123 9.94 -19.04 -6.57
C ARG A 123 9.54 -19.56 -5.20
N ILE A 124 9.13 -18.66 -4.33
CA ILE A 124 8.59 -18.96 -3.00
C ILE A 124 7.24 -18.29 -2.87
N ASP A 125 6.49 -18.66 -1.84
CA ASP A 125 5.22 -18.02 -1.54
C ASP A 125 5.38 -16.49 -1.46
N CYS A 126 4.64 -15.77 -2.30
CA CYS A 126 4.74 -14.34 -2.45
C CYS A 126 3.36 -13.70 -2.64
N TRP A 127 3.16 -12.53 -2.03
CA TRP A 127 1.90 -11.80 -2.06
C TRP A 127 2.10 -10.36 -2.53
N GLY A 128 1.11 -9.86 -3.25
CA GLY A 128 0.85 -8.44 -3.43
C GLY A 128 -0.23 -7.96 -2.46
N PHE A 129 -0.40 -6.65 -2.38
CA PHE A 129 -1.35 -6.00 -1.47
C PHE A 129 -2.13 -4.91 -2.19
N ILE A 130 -3.43 -4.79 -1.88
CA ILE A 130 -4.28 -3.72 -2.39
C ILE A 130 -4.83 -2.94 -1.20
N PHE A 131 -4.54 -1.67 -1.15
CA PHE A 131 -5.05 -0.71 -0.18
C PHE A 131 -6.17 0.09 -0.82
N ARG A 132 -7.33 0.16 -0.17
CA ARG A 132 -8.48 0.94 -0.64
C ARG A 132 -8.99 1.84 0.47
N GLU A 133 -9.09 3.13 0.22
CA GLU A 133 -9.82 4.01 1.10
C GLU A 133 -11.31 3.65 1.10
N LYS A 134 -11.94 3.69 2.27
CA LYS A 134 -13.39 3.61 2.39
C LYS A 134 -14.02 4.94 2.00
N LYS A 135 -15.23 4.89 1.48
CA LYS A 135 -15.98 6.10 1.12
C LYS A 135 -16.18 6.98 2.37
N ASN A 136 -15.68 8.19 2.31
CA ASN A 136 -15.95 9.16 3.35
C ASN A 136 -17.41 9.63 3.27
N PRO A 137 -18.03 9.95 4.42
CA PRO A 137 -19.34 10.58 4.43
C PRO A 137 -19.32 11.93 3.71
N ARG A 138 -20.46 12.39 3.23
CA ARG A 138 -20.61 13.72 2.65
C ARG A 138 -20.21 14.78 3.67
N LYS A 139 -19.63 15.87 3.20
CA LYS A 139 -19.28 17.02 4.07
C LYS A 139 -20.48 17.93 4.20
N ILE A 140 -20.83 18.27 5.43
CA ILE A 140 -21.91 19.21 5.72
C ILE A 140 -21.42 20.62 5.45
N ASP A 141 -22.21 21.39 4.70
CA ASP A 141 -22.09 22.83 4.61
C ASP A 141 -22.84 23.44 5.80
N ALA A 142 -22.09 23.78 6.85
CA ALA A 142 -22.67 24.25 8.10
C ALA A 142 -23.46 25.57 7.94
N GLU A 143 -23.06 26.44 7.01
CA GLU A 143 -23.74 27.70 6.75
C GLU A 143 -25.08 27.45 6.05
N ARG A 144 -25.09 26.63 5.00
CA ARG A 144 -26.34 26.26 4.32
C ARG A 144 -27.26 25.43 5.24
N ALA A 145 -26.72 24.49 6.00
CA ALA A 145 -27.51 23.72 6.96
C ALA A 145 -28.23 24.63 7.98
N ARG A 146 -27.56 25.73 8.42
CA ARG A 146 -28.15 26.74 9.30
C ARG A 146 -29.24 27.57 8.58
N ILE A 147 -29.02 27.98 7.33
CA ILE A 147 -30.00 28.74 6.52
C ILE A 147 -31.28 27.91 6.33
N TYR A 148 -31.14 26.60 6.06
CA TYR A 148 -32.27 25.68 5.89
C TYR A 148 -32.83 25.14 7.22
N GLU A 149 -32.35 25.65 8.37
CA GLU A 149 -32.77 25.26 9.72
C GLU A 149 -32.66 23.74 9.97
N VAL A 150 -31.65 23.08 9.39
CA VAL A 150 -31.39 21.64 9.62
C VAL A 150 -30.82 21.44 11.02
N PRO A 151 -31.47 20.65 11.88
CA PRO A 151 -30.98 20.41 13.21
C PRO A 151 -29.70 19.54 13.19
N ALA A 152 -28.76 19.81 14.11
CA ALA A 152 -27.51 19.04 14.19
C ALA A 152 -27.74 17.54 14.40
N ALA A 153 -28.85 17.15 15.03
CA ALA A 153 -29.25 15.75 15.19
C ALA A 153 -29.48 15.03 13.85
N PHE A 154 -29.76 15.75 12.76
CA PHE A 154 -29.96 15.19 11.44
C PHE A 154 -28.67 15.11 10.61
N TYR A 155 -27.54 15.61 11.11
CA TYR A 155 -26.30 15.69 10.35
C TYR A 155 -25.76 14.31 9.92
N ASN A 156 -25.93 13.28 10.72
CA ASN A 156 -25.52 11.92 10.36
C ASN A 156 -26.32 11.41 9.14
N ASN A 157 -27.60 11.72 9.07
CA ASN A 157 -28.48 11.36 7.92
C ASN A 157 -28.02 12.12 6.67
N LEU A 158 -27.75 13.42 6.78
CA LEU A 158 -27.18 14.21 5.68
C LEU A 158 -25.86 13.61 5.16
N GLN A 159 -24.99 13.16 6.07
CA GLN A 159 -23.72 12.54 5.70
C GLN A 159 -23.90 11.21 4.94
N GLN A 160 -25.02 10.52 5.15
CA GLN A 160 -25.39 9.32 4.41
C GLN A 160 -26.10 9.62 3.06
N GLY A 161 -26.42 10.88 2.81
CA GLY A 161 -27.05 11.32 1.56
C GLY A 161 -28.58 11.48 1.64
N GLU A 162 -29.15 11.44 2.84
CA GLU A 162 -30.60 11.63 3.03
C GLU A 162 -30.98 13.11 2.91
N ASP A 163 -32.16 13.37 2.28
CA ASP A 163 -32.76 14.70 2.23
C ASP A 163 -33.40 15.04 3.58
N TYR A 164 -33.40 16.31 3.95
CA TYR A 164 -34.04 16.77 5.18
C TYR A 164 -35.46 17.25 4.90
N VAL A 165 -36.42 16.80 5.69
CA VAL A 165 -37.79 17.33 5.65
C VAL A 165 -38.01 18.24 6.87
N ASN A 166 -38.26 19.52 6.63
CA ASN A 166 -38.49 20.48 7.71
C ASN A 166 -39.88 20.31 8.34
N LYS A 167 -40.13 21.02 9.46
CA LYS A 167 -41.42 20.96 10.20
C LYS A 167 -42.65 21.37 9.37
N LYS A 168 -42.45 22.04 8.25
CA LYS A 168 -43.54 22.49 7.33
C LYS A 168 -43.77 21.49 6.19
N GLY A 169 -43.07 20.35 6.19
CA GLY A 169 -43.14 19.35 5.14
C GLY A 169 -42.31 19.68 3.88
N THR A 170 -41.50 20.75 3.90
CA THR A 170 -40.67 21.11 2.76
C THR A 170 -39.42 20.23 2.75
N ILE A 171 -39.11 19.63 1.59
CA ILE A 171 -37.90 18.85 1.38
C ILE A 171 -36.74 19.79 1.09
N VAL A 172 -35.66 19.64 1.83
CA VAL A 172 -34.36 20.27 1.59
C VAL A 172 -33.46 19.18 0.99
N PRO A 173 -33.13 19.27 -0.32
CA PRO A 173 -32.29 18.29 -0.98
C PRO A 173 -30.91 18.22 -0.30
N ASN A 174 -30.40 17.02 -0.13
CA ASN A 174 -29.09 16.76 0.50
C ASN A 174 -27.97 17.60 -0.16
N GLU A 175 -28.00 17.73 -1.49
CA GLU A 175 -26.99 18.47 -2.27
C GLU A 175 -26.96 19.96 -1.96
N GLU A 176 -28.06 20.52 -1.46
CA GLU A 176 -28.12 21.93 -1.05
C GLU A 176 -27.36 22.21 0.25
N VAL A 177 -27.22 21.22 1.13
CA VAL A 177 -26.65 21.35 2.46
C VAL A 177 -25.41 20.49 2.72
N THR A 178 -24.94 19.79 1.67
CA THR A 178 -23.73 18.97 1.74
C THR A 178 -22.91 19.06 0.45
N THR A 179 -21.63 18.72 0.55
CA THR A 179 -20.76 18.51 -0.60
C THR A 179 -20.28 17.05 -0.65
N THR A 180 -20.03 16.55 -1.86
CA THR A 180 -19.49 15.19 -2.04
C THR A 180 -18.10 15.10 -1.43
N ALA A 181 -17.83 14.02 -0.73
CA ALA A 181 -16.46 13.72 -0.30
C ALA A 181 -15.57 13.40 -1.53
N PRO A 182 -14.26 13.60 -1.42
CA PRO A 182 -13.31 13.15 -2.44
C PRO A 182 -13.51 11.66 -2.73
N LYS A 183 -13.28 11.26 -3.97
CA LYS A 183 -13.33 9.85 -4.36
C LYS A 183 -12.29 9.06 -3.57
N PRO A 184 -12.66 7.88 -3.03
CA PRO A 184 -11.70 6.99 -2.37
C PRO A 184 -10.54 6.65 -3.30
N LYS A 185 -9.35 6.59 -2.74
CA LYS A 185 -8.12 6.26 -3.44
C LYS A 185 -7.77 4.78 -3.26
N SER A 186 -7.03 4.24 -4.20
CA SER A 186 -6.57 2.87 -4.16
C SER A 186 -5.14 2.72 -4.64
N TYR A 187 -4.39 1.89 -3.95
CA TYR A 187 -3.01 1.56 -4.26
C TYR A 187 -2.83 0.05 -4.29
N ALA A 188 -2.19 -0.48 -5.33
CA ALA A 188 -1.78 -1.87 -5.39
C ALA A 188 -0.26 -1.98 -5.44
N TYR A 189 0.29 -2.84 -4.59
CA TYR A 189 1.68 -3.25 -4.59
C TYR A 189 1.79 -4.66 -5.14
N CYS A 190 2.39 -4.80 -6.32
CA CYS A 190 2.71 -6.09 -6.92
C CYS A 190 4.19 -6.38 -6.65
N ALA A 191 4.43 -7.35 -5.75
CA ALA A 191 5.78 -7.81 -5.41
C ALA A 191 6.42 -8.63 -6.56
N ASP A 192 7.55 -9.27 -6.28
CA ASP A 192 8.31 -10.08 -7.23
C ASP A 192 7.45 -11.15 -7.89
N THR A 193 7.37 -11.14 -9.20
CA THR A 193 6.50 -12.05 -9.96
C THR A 193 6.97 -12.25 -11.39
N ILE A 194 6.86 -13.47 -11.88
CA ILE A 194 6.86 -13.70 -13.32
C ILE A 194 5.63 -13.04 -13.94
N TYR A 195 5.70 -12.68 -15.21
CA TYR A 195 4.55 -12.17 -15.94
C TYR A 195 3.34 -13.10 -15.84
N ASP A 196 2.25 -12.58 -15.32
CA ASP A 196 0.99 -13.28 -15.15
C ASP A 196 -0.19 -12.35 -15.50
N GLU A 197 -0.82 -12.61 -16.62
CA GLU A 197 -1.98 -11.81 -17.07
C GLU A 197 -3.16 -11.81 -16.09
N GLY A 198 -3.28 -12.84 -15.25
CA GLY A 198 -4.32 -12.92 -14.22
C GLY A 198 -4.19 -11.82 -13.14
N LEU A 199 -3.00 -11.20 -13.02
CA LEU A 199 -2.83 -10.06 -12.12
C LEU A 199 -3.68 -8.86 -12.52
N ALA A 200 -3.95 -8.68 -13.81
CA ALA A 200 -4.76 -7.57 -14.30
C ALA A 200 -6.18 -7.56 -13.71
N GLU A 201 -6.77 -8.71 -13.47
CA GLU A 201 -8.10 -8.81 -12.83
C GLU A 201 -8.03 -8.41 -11.35
N LYS A 202 -6.97 -8.84 -10.64
CA LYS A 202 -6.78 -8.56 -9.22
C LYS A 202 -6.61 -7.07 -8.93
N VAL A 203 -5.82 -6.37 -9.76
CA VAL A 203 -5.52 -4.94 -9.59
C VAL A 203 -6.39 -4.02 -10.48
N ASN A 204 -7.51 -4.53 -10.99
CA ASN A 204 -8.36 -3.79 -11.91
C ASN A 204 -8.81 -2.44 -11.35
N GLY A 205 -8.60 -1.38 -12.13
CA GLY A 205 -9.08 -0.03 -11.87
C GLY A 205 -8.45 0.68 -10.68
N VAL A 206 -7.36 0.19 -10.09
CA VAL A 206 -6.67 0.92 -9.00
C VAL A 206 -6.11 2.25 -9.48
N ASP A 207 -6.02 3.24 -8.58
CA ASP A 207 -5.52 4.56 -8.93
C ASP A 207 -4.01 4.54 -9.18
N LEU A 208 -3.24 3.81 -8.37
CA LEU A 208 -1.80 3.63 -8.54
C LEU A 208 -1.45 2.15 -8.40
N LEU A 209 -0.78 1.60 -9.41
CA LEU A 209 -0.16 0.27 -9.35
C LEU A 209 1.36 0.43 -9.24
N TYR A 210 1.97 -0.10 -8.19
CA TYR A 210 3.39 -0.43 -8.19
C TYR A 210 3.58 -1.84 -8.71
N HIS A 211 4.49 -2.01 -9.68
CA HIS A 211 4.84 -3.33 -10.22
C HIS A 211 6.36 -3.47 -10.30
N GLU A 212 6.88 -4.63 -9.89
CA GLU A 212 8.29 -4.95 -10.08
C GLU A 212 8.64 -4.98 -11.57
N THR A 213 9.86 -4.56 -11.90
CA THR A 213 10.41 -4.50 -13.26
C THR A 213 11.91 -4.75 -13.22
N THR A 214 12.28 -5.98 -12.87
CA THR A 214 13.68 -6.33 -12.63
C THR A 214 14.51 -6.23 -13.91
N TYR A 215 13.91 -6.46 -15.09
CA TYR A 215 14.63 -6.52 -16.37
C TYR A 215 13.99 -5.66 -17.47
N LEU A 216 14.80 -5.27 -18.46
CA LEU A 216 14.34 -4.73 -19.74
C LEU A 216 13.84 -5.87 -20.65
N LYS A 217 13.13 -5.52 -21.73
CA LYS A 217 12.49 -6.48 -22.66
C LYS A 217 13.47 -7.47 -23.30
N ASP A 218 14.71 -7.05 -23.55
CA ASP A 218 15.76 -7.88 -24.15
C ASP A 218 16.14 -9.10 -23.29
N LEU A 219 15.84 -9.06 -21.99
CA LEU A 219 16.09 -10.12 -21.03
C LEU A 219 14.82 -10.84 -20.57
N HIS A 220 13.77 -10.89 -21.38
CA HIS A 220 12.49 -11.51 -21.00
C HIS A 220 12.62 -13.00 -20.62
N GLU A 221 13.48 -13.78 -21.30
CA GLU A 221 13.73 -15.18 -20.94
C GLU A 221 14.41 -15.29 -19.56
N ARG A 222 15.37 -14.39 -19.28
CA ARG A 222 16.03 -14.34 -17.99
C ARG A 222 15.06 -13.89 -16.88
N ALA A 223 14.17 -12.93 -17.17
CA ALA A 223 13.12 -12.52 -16.27
C ALA A 223 12.24 -13.72 -15.91
N ALA A 224 11.75 -14.47 -16.90
CA ALA A 224 10.94 -15.65 -16.69
C ALA A 224 11.67 -16.73 -15.88
N ALA A 225 12.93 -17.05 -16.22
CA ALA A 225 13.75 -18.04 -15.50
C ALA A 225 14.02 -17.66 -14.04
N ARG A 226 13.97 -16.37 -13.70
CA ARG A 226 14.19 -15.84 -12.35
C ARG A 226 12.89 -15.48 -11.62
N TYR A 227 11.73 -15.73 -12.24
CA TYR A 227 10.40 -15.38 -11.72
C TYR A 227 10.25 -13.87 -11.48
N HIS A 228 10.68 -13.07 -12.45
CA HIS A 228 10.54 -11.61 -12.47
C HIS A 228 9.88 -11.14 -13.75
N SER A 229 9.51 -9.88 -13.78
CA SER A 229 8.89 -9.22 -14.94
C SER A 229 9.83 -8.23 -15.62
N THR A 230 9.51 -7.92 -16.89
CA THR A 230 10.13 -6.82 -17.63
C THR A 230 9.28 -5.55 -17.57
N SER A 231 9.87 -4.40 -17.94
CA SER A 231 9.19 -3.10 -18.05
C SER A 231 7.95 -3.16 -18.95
N ILE A 232 8.07 -3.80 -20.13
CA ILE A 232 6.94 -4.00 -21.06
C ILE A 232 5.83 -4.85 -20.44
N GLN A 233 6.17 -5.90 -19.71
CA GLN A 233 5.23 -6.80 -19.08
C GLN A 233 4.46 -6.10 -17.95
N ALA A 234 5.14 -5.34 -17.09
CA ALA A 234 4.50 -4.53 -16.06
C ALA A 234 3.51 -3.50 -16.66
N ALA A 235 3.94 -2.84 -17.74
CA ALA A 235 3.10 -1.87 -18.45
C ALA A 235 1.90 -2.53 -19.15
N ALA A 236 2.05 -3.76 -19.66
CA ALA A 236 0.96 -4.54 -20.24
C ALA A 236 -0.10 -4.90 -19.18
N ILE A 237 0.33 -5.30 -17.98
CA ILE A 237 -0.59 -5.53 -16.84
C ILE A 237 -1.33 -4.24 -16.48
N ALA A 238 -0.63 -3.11 -16.35
CA ALA A 238 -1.22 -1.82 -16.02
C ALA A 238 -2.30 -1.40 -17.04
N LYS A 239 -1.99 -1.54 -18.33
CA LYS A 239 -2.93 -1.24 -19.43
C LYS A 239 -4.16 -2.15 -19.39
N LYS A 240 -3.94 -3.46 -19.26
CA LYS A 240 -5.03 -4.46 -19.20
C LYS A 240 -5.92 -4.25 -17.98
N ALA A 241 -5.32 -3.92 -16.83
CA ALA A 241 -6.02 -3.63 -15.59
C ALA A 241 -6.68 -2.25 -15.54
N LYS A 242 -6.50 -1.41 -16.56
CA LYS A 242 -7.05 -0.04 -16.62
C LYS A 242 -6.71 0.80 -15.38
N VAL A 243 -5.50 0.64 -14.85
CA VAL A 243 -5.05 1.45 -13.71
C VAL A 243 -4.89 2.90 -14.16
N LYS A 244 -4.96 3.85 -13.22
CA LYS A 244 -4.79 5.27 -13.61
C LYS A 244 -3.30 5.62 -13.80
N LYS A 245 -2.42 5.02 -12.99
CA LYS A 245 -0.98 5.28 -13.02
C LYS A 245 -0.19 4.02 -12.69
N LEU A 246 0.93 3.84 -13.36
CA LEU A 246 1.92 2.79 -13.08
C LEU A 246 3.18 3.39 -12.44
N LEU A 247 3.62 2.79 -11.38
CA LEU A 247 4.92 3.05 -10.75
C LEU A 247 5.78 1.79 -10.88
N ILE A 248 6.89 1.87 -11.62
CA ILE A 248 7.80 0.75 -11.83
C ILE A 248 8.99 0.81 -10.88
N GLY A 249 9.42 -0.35 -10.37
CA GLY A 249 10.52 -0.45 -9.42
C GLY A 249 11.15 -1.83 -9.37
N HIS A 250 11.98 -2.10 -8.36
CA HIS A 250 12.70 -3.37 -8.18
C HIS A 250 13.65 -3.69 -9.35
N PHE A 251 14.47 -2.72 -9.74
CA PHE A 251 15.39 -2.87 -10.88
C PHE A 251 16.65 -3.64 -10.52
N SER A 252 17.07 -4.58 -11.36
CA SER A 252 18.33 -5.31 -11.21
C SER A 252 19.52 -4.33 -11.08
N SER A 253 20.44 -4.65 -10.18
CA SER A 253 21.66 -3.87 -9.94
C SER A 253 22.59 -3.80 -11.15
N LYS A 254 22.44 -4.70 -12.14
CA LYS A 254 23.22 -4.70 -13.38
C LYS A 254 23.02 -3.45 -14.25
N TYR A 255 21.89 -2.73 -14.07
CA TYR A 255 21.61 -1.53 -14.86
C TYR A 255 22.09 -0.28 -14.12
N GLU A 256 22.92 0.51 -14.76
CA GLU A 256 23.43 1.78 -14.21
C GLU A 256 22.36 2.87 -14.31
N THR A 257 21.64 2.92 -15.42
CA THR A 257 20.57 3.91 -15.67
C THR A 257 19.19 3.25 -15.72
N LEU A 258 18.16 4.03 -15.45
CA LEU A 258 16.78 3.57 -15.45
C LEU A 258 15.96 4.13 -16.63
N THR A 259 16.61 4.88 -17.53
CA THR A 259 15.94 5.56 -18.65
C THR A 259 15.23 4.54 -19.55
N GLY A 260 15.94 3.47 -19.94
CA GLY A 260 15.37 2.43 -20.80
C GLY A 260 14.12 1.75 -20.20
N PHE A 261 14.05 1.58 -18.87
CA PHE A 261 12.86 1.04 -18.22
C PHE A 261 11.64 1.94 -18.40
N LEU A 262 11.84 3.26 -18.25
CA LEU A 262 10.76 4.22 -18.42
C LEU A 262 10.30 4.32 -19.88
N GLU A 263 11.25 4.36 -20.80
CA GLU A 263 10.96 4.42 -22.24
C GLU A 263 10.15 3.22 -22.68
N GLU A 264 10.63 2.00 -22.41
CA GLU A 264 9.92 0.76 -22.75
C GLU A 264 8.52 0.68 -22.11
N ALA A 265 8.39 1.03 -20.83
CA ALA A 265 7.10 0.98 -20.17
C ALA A 265 6.11 1.99 -20.76
N LYS A 266 6.57 3.20 -21.10
CA LYS A 266 5.74 4.24 -21.71
C LYS A 266 5.30 3.92 -23.15
N GLU A 267 6.03 3.13 -23.90
CA GLU A 267 5.57 2.62 -25.20
C GLU A 267 4.23 1.88 -25.09
N VAL A 268 3.96 1.24 -23.95
CA VAL A 268 2.77 0.41 -23.71
C VAL A 268 1.73 1.13 -22.86
N PHE A 269 2.17 1.85 -21.83
CA PHE A 269 1.33 2.57 -20.87
C PHE A 269 1.96 3.91 -20.52
N GLU A 270 1.48 5.00 -21.15
CA GLU A 270 2.07 6.34 -21.06
C GLU A 270 2.17 6.89 -19.63
N ASN A 271 1.13 6.69 -18.80
CA ASN A 271 1.11 7.20 -17.44
C ASN A 271 1.95 6.34 -16.48
N THR A 272 3.24 6.23 -16.80
CA THR A 272 4.23 5.46 -16.04
C THR A 272 5.29 6.37 -15.43
N GLU A 273 5.63 6.12 -14.17
CA GLU A 273 6.75 6.76 -13.47
C GLU A 273 7.70 5.71 -12.88
N ILE A 274 8.95 6.14 -12.62
CA ILE A 274 9.96 5.32 -11.92
C ILE A 274 9.86 5.56 -10.42
N ALA A 275 9.77 4.49 -9.64
CA ALA A 275 9.95 4.55 -8.19
C ALA A 275 11.38 4.97 -7.86
N ARG A 276 11.52 6.07 -7.11
CA ARG A 276 12.81 6.59 -6.65
C ARG A 276 12.82 6.71 -5.14
N GLU A 277 13.96 6.40 -4.56
CA GLU A 277 14.16 6.48 -3.11
C GLU A 277 13.92 7.90 -2.60
N GLY A 278 13.15 8.02 -1.52
CA GLY A 278 12.84 9.29 -0.87
C GLY A 278 11.85 10.19 -1.62
N VAL A 279 11.31 9.73 -2.75
CA VAL A 279 10.27 10.45 -3.49
C VAL A 279 8.89 10.02 -2.99
N CYS A 280 8.01 11.00 -2.76
CA CYS A 280 6.62 10.78 -2.42
C CYS A 280 5.75 10.87 -3.70
N PHE A 281 5.02 9.80 -3.98
CA PHE A 281 4.07 9.73 -5.09
C PHE A 281 2.65 9.92 -4.54
N LYS A 282 1.93 10.90 -5.07
CA LYS A 282 0.53 11.12 -4.68
C LYS A 282 -0.40 10.24 -5.52
N ILE A 283 -1.35 9.64 -4.85
CA ILE A 283 -2.43 8.85 -5.43
C ILE A 283 -3.63 9.75 -5.74
#